data_ccd5bcc5e993ae4f605afc004e4eea10
#
_entry.id   ccd5bcc5e993ae4f605afc004e4eea10
#
_cell.length_a   1.000
_cell.length_b   1.000
_cell.length_c   1.000
_cell.angle_alpha   90.00
_cell.angle_beta   90.00
_cell.angle_gamma   90.00
#
_symmetry.space_group_name_H-M   'P 1'
#
loop_
_entity.id
_entity.type
_entity.pdbx_description
1 polymer ?
#
loop_
_entity_poly.entity_id
_entity_poly.type
_entity_poly.pdbx_seq_one_letter_code
_entity_poly.pdbx_strand_id
1 'polypeptide(L)' 'DRLNFKELTENYEIQILRKGLGKAKGNLTQCAQMLGLSRQCLTAKLKKYQIEPREFRPEKEKIPSN' A
#
# COMPACT_ATOMS: atom_id res chain seq x y z
N ASP A 1 -9.28 5.74 -28.64
CA ASP A 1 -8.88 5.81 -27.26
C ASP A 1 -7.43 5.90 -27.05
N ARG A 2 -7.07 6.74 -26.16
CA ARG A 2 -5.69 6.90 -25.86
C ARG A 2 -5.31 6.12 -24.65
N LEU A 3 -4.21 5.41 -24.74
CA LEU A 3 -3.63 4.76 -23.59
C LEU A 3 -2.66 5.74 -22.94
N ASN A 4 -2.98 6.15 -21.74
CA ASN A 4 -2.11 7.06 -21.02
C ASN A 4 -1.12 6.23 -20.19
N PHE A 5 0.14 6.25 -20.61
CA PHE A 5 1.15 5.45 -19.96
C PHE A 5 1.24 5.74 -18.47
N LYS A 6 1.20 7.03 -18.13
CA LYS A 6 1.30 7.39 -16.72
C LYS A 6 0.12 6.86 -15.91
N GLU A 7 -1.07 6.99 -16.46
CA GLU A 7 -2.26 6.50 -15.78
C GLU A 7 -2.22 5.00 -15.58
N LEU A 8 -1.83 4.29 -16.63
CA LEU A 8 -1.79 2.84 -16.55
C LEU A 8 -0.75 2.39 -15.53
N THR A 9 0.40 3.06 -15.53
CA THR A 9 1.45 2.72 -14.59
C THR A 9 1.02 2.98 -13.16
N GLU A 10 0.38 4.11 -12.93
CA GLU A 10 -0.07 4.44 -11.60
C GLU A 10 -1.15 3.49 -11.12
N ASN A 11 -2.07 3.12 -11.99
CA ASN A 11 -3.09 2.16 -11.62
C ASN A 11 -2.48 0.82 -11.22
N TYR A 12 -1.47 0.41 -11.97
CA TYR A 12 -0.78 -0.83 -11.66
C TYR A 12 -0.07 -0.74 -10.32
N GLU A 13 0.58 0.40 -10.08
CA GLU A 13 1.24 0.62 -8.80
C GLU A 13 0.26 0.55 -7.64
N ILE A 14 -0.88 1.17 -7.82
CA ILE A 14 -1.89 1.16 -6.76
C ILE A 14 -2.31 -0.27 -6.45
N GLN A 15 -2.51 -1.07 -7.49
CA GLN A 15 -2.89 -2.47 -7.28
C GLN A 15 -1.82 -3.24 -6.54
N ILE A 16 -0.56 -3.02 -6.91
CA ILE A 16 0.54 -3.69 -6.26
C ILE A 16 0.62 -3.29 -4.79
N LEU A 17 0.49 -2.00 -4.52
CA LEU A 17 0.56 -1.52 -3.15
C LEU A 17 -0.56 -2.09 -2.30
N ARG A 18 -1.77 -2.09 -2.82
CA ARG A 18 -2.89 -2.61 -2.07
C ARG A 18 -2.74 -4.11 -1.83
N LYS A 19 -2.29 -4.82 -2.84
CA LYS A 19 -2.07 -6.25 -2.70
C LYS A 19 -0.99 -6.54 -1.65
N GLY A 20 0.10 -5.79 -1.69
CA GLY A 20 1.14 -5.97 -0.71
C GLY A 20 0.68 -5.67 0.69
N LEU A 21 -0.07 -4.59 0.86
CA LEU A 21 -0.60 -4.25 2.16
C LEU A 21 -1.56 -5.32 2.67
N GLY A 22 -2.35 -5.87 1.78
CA GLY A 22 -3.27 -6.94 2.17
C GLY A 22 -2.52 -8.16 2.68
N LYS A 23 -1.48 -8.54 1.97
CA LYS A 23 -0.69 -9.69 2.38
C LYS A 23 0.10 -9.42 3.65
N ALA A 24 0.56 -8.19 3.81
CA ALA A 24 1.31 -7.81 5.00
C ALA A 24 0.39 -7.38 6.14
N LYS A 25 -0.91 -7.40 5.91
CA LYS A 25 -1.89 -7.05 6.93
C LYS A 25 -1.65 -5.66 7.50
N GLY A 26 -1.31 -4.73 6.61
CA GLY A 26 -1.11 -3.36 7.00
C GLY A 26 0.24 -3.06 7.62
N ASN A 27 1.13 -4.04 7.68
CA ASN A 27 2.45 -3.84 8.26
C ASN A 27 3.37 -3.20 7.22
N LEU A 28 3.75 -1.95 7.46
CA LEU A 28 4.52 -1.20 6.48
C LEU A 28 5.90 -1.80 6.25
N THR A 29 6.56 -2.21 7.32
CA THR A 29 7.89 -2.78 7.17
C THR A 29 7.84 -4.05 6.33
N GLN A 30 6.89 -4.91 6.63
CA GLN A 30 6.76 -6.17 5.89
C GLN A 30 6.38 -5.90 4.44
N CYS A 31 5.45 -4.98 4.24
CA CYS A 31 5.01 -4.65 2.88
C CYS A 31 6.17 -4.12 2.06
N ALA A 32 6.97 -3.23 2.64
CA ALA A 32 8.11 -2.68 1.93
C ALA A 32 9.09 -3.78 1.55
N GLN A 33 9.34 -4.70 2.46
CA GLN A 33 10.25 -5.80 2.16
C GLN A 33 9.72 -6.67 1.04
N MET A 34 8.42 -6.94 1.07
CA MET A 34 7.81 -7.79 0.03
C MET A 34 7.89 -7.13 -1.32
N LEU A 35 7.79 -5.83 -1.37
CA LEU A 35 7.79 -5.11 -2.63
C LEU A 35 9.18 -4.65 -3.05
N GLY A 36 10.17 -4.86 -2.22
CA GLY A 36 11.51 -4.43 -2.55
C GLY A 36 11.70 -2.94 -2.46
N LEU A 37 10.93 -2.29 -1.61
CA LEU A 37 11.00 -0.84 -1.43
C LEU A 37 11.53 -0.50 -0.06
N SER A 38 12.09 0.71 0.06
CA SER A 38 12.38 1.20 1.40
C SER A 38 11.08 1.65 2.05
N ARG A 39 11.08 1.67 3.36
CA ARG A 39 9.86 2.08 4.07
C ARG A 39 9.48 3.51 3.71
N GLN A 40 10.47 4.37 3.56
CA GLN A 40 10.20 5.74 3.18
C GLN A 40 9.55 5.83 1.81
N CYS A 41 10.07 5.06 0.88
CA CYS A 41 9.53 5.05 -0.47
C CYS A 41 8.09 4.55 -0.46
N LEU A 42 7.84 3.49 0.30
CA LEU A 42 6.49 2.95 0.41
C LEU A 42 5.54 3.98 1.01
N THR A 43 5.96 4.61 2.09
CA THR A 43 5.11 5.60 2.74
C THR A 43 4.78 6.75 1.81
N ALA A 44 5.77 7.21 1.05
CA ALA A 44 5.55 8.31 0.12
C ALA A 44 4.53 7.92 -0.94
N LYS A 45 4.64 6.70 -1.45
CA LYS A 45 3.71 6.24 -2.46
C LYS A 45 2.30 6.10 -1.90
N LEU A 46 2.18 5.60 -0.70
CA LEU A 46 0.87 5.46 -0.08
C LEU A 46 0.21 6.81 0.12
N LYS A 47 1.00 7.80 0.50
CA LYS A 47 0.46 9.15 0.63
C LYS A 47 0.05 9.71 -0.72
N LYS A 48 0.86 9.47 -1.73
CA LYS A 48 0.56 9.97 -3.06
C LYS A 48 -0.77 9.45 -3.56
N TYR A 49 -1.04 8.17 -3.30
CA TYR A 49 -2.26 7.55 -3.79
C TYR A 49 -3.36 7.51 -2.74
N GLN A 50 -3.12 8.12 -1.59
CA GLN A 50 -4.11 8.20 -0.52
C GLN A 50 -4.58 6.82 -0.05
N ILE A 51 -3.64 5.92 0.07
CA ILE A 51 -3.92 4.57 0.56
C ILE A 51 -3.60 4.52 2.04
N GLU A 52 -4.56 4.05 2.83
CA GLU A 52 -4.39 3.97 4.27
C GLU A 52 -4.00 2.56 4.68
N PRO A 53 -2.80 2.37 5.20
CA PRO A 53 -2.38 1.02 5.59
C PRO A 53 -3.28 0.40 6.66
N ARG A 54 -3.83 1.23 7.53
CA ARG A 54 -4.65 0.69 8.62
C ARG A 54 -5.89 -0.01 8.10
N GLU A 55 -6.33 0.33 6.90
CA GLU A 55 -7.49 -0.32 6.33
C GLU A 55 -7.24 -1.80 6.04
N PHE A 56 -5.99 -2.19 5.98
CA PHE A 56 -5.62 -3.56 5.65
C PHE A 56 -5.32 -4.39 6.88
N ARG A 57 -5.39 -3.80 8.06
CA ARG A 57 -5.13 -4.55 9.28
C ARG A 57 -6.33 -5.38 9.66
N PRO A 58 -6.10 -6.62 10.09
CA PRO A 58 -7.20 -7.43 10.58
C PRO A 58 -7.85 -6.77 11.78
N GLU A 59 -9.15 -6.92 11.86
CA GLU A 59 -9.88 -6.26 12.92
C GLU A 59 -9.42 -6.69 14.29
N LYS A 60 -9.13 -7.95 14.46
CA LYS A 60 -8.73 -8.44 15.77
C LYS A 60 -7.37 -7.95 16.19
N GLU A 61 -6.61 -7.38 15.25
CA GLU A 61 -5.30 -6.83 15.59
C GLU A 61 -5.37 -5.35 15.84
N LYS A 62 -6.52 -4.77 15.64
CA LYS A 62 -6.67 -3.38 15.98
C LYS A 62 -6.69 -3.23 17.46
N ILE A 63 -5.84 -2.36 17.95
CA ILE A 63 -5.83 -2.10 19.37
C ILE A 63 -7.04 -1.25 19.67
N PRO A 64 -7.90 -1.72 20.55
CA PRO A 64 -9.06 -0.89 20.89
C PRO A 64 -8.53 0.37 21.53
N SER A 65 -8.91 1.47 20.93
CA SER A 65 -8.53 2.70 21.55
C SER A 65 -9.45 2.93 22.71
N ASN A 66 -8.90 3.06 23.77
CA ASN A 66 -9.74 3.24 24.96
C ASN A 66 -9.90 4.64 25.30
#